data_ecc46944f2fa54f24ba37ce23716d83c
#
_entry.id   ecc46944f2fa54f24ba37ce23716d83c
#
_cell.length_a   1.000
_cell.length_b   1.000
_cell.length_c   1.000
_cell.angle_alpha   90.00
_cell.angle_beta   90.00
_cell.angle_gamma   90.00
#
_symmetry.space_group_name_H-M   'P 1'
#
loop_
_entity.id
_entity.type
_entity.pdbx_description
1 polymer ?
#
loop_
_entity_poly.entity_id
_entity_poly.type
_entity_poly.pdbx_seq_one_letter_code
_entity_poly.pdbx_strand_id
1 'polypeptide(L)'
;MNNKEVLIVCGLQIETQDELNEWEPFTDDPVWNVLYTGVGKVNATYKLTERLTDYNWARPKLVINYGTAGSRDLLIGELVDCTKFIQRDMNAIQFGFMKGQTPFENDVPLILDSTHIEFNPIQKHQVCGTGDNFVDNVKDEHSNIDVFDMEAYALAKVCHYYHIPFISFKYITDNSNETSPKDWEENLADGIVEFKDKILSEVER
;
A
#
# COMPACT_ATOMS: atom_id res chain seq x y z
N MET A 1 0.51 19.17 7.12
CA MET A 1 -0.38 18.93 5.95
C MET A 1 -1.78 18.79 6.49
N ASN A 2 -2.79 19.45 5.92
CA ASN A 2 -4.15 19.35 6.43
C ASN A 2 -4.70 17.93 6.13
N ASN A 3 -5.37 17.29 7.10
CA ASN A 3 -5.98 15.96 6.94
C ASN A 3 -6.93 15.85 5.73
N LYS A 4 -7.63 16.92 5.37
CA LYS A 4 -8.52 16.99 4.18
C LYS A 4 -7.77 16.89 2.83
N GLU A 5 -6.46 17.07 2.83
CA GLU A 5 -5.60 16.98 1.63
C GLU A 5 -4.97 15.61 1.47
N VAL A 6 -5.18 14.70 2.43
CA VAL A 6 -4.64 13.34 2.42
C VAL A 6 -5.77 12.34 2.17
N LEU A 7 -5.53 11.39 1.27
CA LEU A 7 -6.40 10.22 1.07
C LEU A 7 -5.70 8.99 1.64
N ILE A 8 -6.32 8.35 2.64
CA ILE A 8 -5.87 7.07 3.19
C ILE A 8 -6.53 5.96 2.38
N VAL A 9 -5.76 5.00 1.90
CA VAL A 9 -6.23 3.88 1.10
C VAL A 9 -5.85 2.57 1.79
N CYS A 10 -6.85 1.73 2.09
CA CYS A 10 -6.70 0.43 2.73
C CYS A 10 -7.31 -0.68 1.86
N GLY A 11 -6.81 -1.91 1.97
CA GLY A 11 -7.40 -3.06 1.31
C GLY A 11 -8.75 -3.42 1.94
N LEU A 12 -8.74 -3.75 3.21
CA LEU A 12 -9.88 -4.28 3.94
C LEU A 12 -10.19 -3.45 5.20
N GLN A 13 -11.48 -3.26 5.48
CA GLN A 13 -11.92 -2.59 6.71
C GLN A 13 -11.53 -3.38 7.97
N ILE A 14 -11.45 -4.71 7.89
CA ILE A 14 -11.05 -5.55 9.02
C ILE A 14 -9.62 -5.28 9.50
N GLU A 15 -8.71 -4.79 8.64
CA GLU A 15 -7.34 -4.42 9.00
C GLU A 15 -7.28 -3.14 9.83
N THR A 16 -8.30 -2.30 9.72
CA THR A 16 -8.38 -1.02 10.43
C THR A 16 -9.41 -1.04 11.56
N GLN A 17 -10.21 -2.10 11.66
CA GLN A 17 -11.35 -2.20 12.56
C GLN A 17 -12.23 -0.93 12.46
N ASP A 18 -12.65 -0.38 13.59
CA ASP A 18 -13.41 0.87 13.65
C ASP A 18 -12.52 2.10 13.91
N GLU A 19 -11.20 1.92 13.94
CA GLU A 19 -10.24 2.95 14.33
C GLU A 19 -10.12 4.13 13.31
N LEU A 20 -10.55 3.93 12.06
CA LEU A 20 -10.64 4.99 11.06
C LEU A 20 -12.09 5.44 10.81
N ASN A 21 -13.07 4.92 11.55
CA ASN A 21 -14.50 5.21 11.39
C ASN A 21 -14.94 6.56 11.97
N GLU A 22 -14.04 7.38 12.48
CA GLU A 22 -14.32 8.81 12.70
C GLU A 22 -14.66 9.52 11.36
N TRP A 23 -14.50 8.80 10.26
CA TRP A 23 -15.05 9.11 8.95
C TRP A 23 -16.47 8.53 8.83
N GLU A 24 -17.42 9.10 9.53
CA GLU A 24 -18.81 8.85 9.20
C GLU A 24 -19.23 9.73 8.02
N PRO A 25 -19.77 9.12 6.92
CA PRO A 25 -20.21 9.88 5.75
C PRO A 25 -21.38 10.83 6.03
N PHE A 26 -21.86 10.87 7.27
CA PHE A 26 -22.96 11.71 7.74
C PHE A 26 -22.50 12.90 8.60
N THR A 27 -21.20 13.06 8.84
CA THR A 27 -20.68 14.30 9.43
C THR A 27 -20.26 15.24 8.34
N ASP A 28 -20.67 16.52 8.45
CA ASP A 28 -20.32 17.58 7.50
C ASP A 28 -18.79 17.84 7.45
N ASP A 29 -17.99 17.18 8.27
CA ASP A 29 -16.55 17.37 8.40
C ASP A 29 -15.84 16.06 8.84
N PRO A 30 -15.61 15.10 7.90
CA PRO A 30 -14.90 13.86 8.20
C PRO A 30 -13.46 14.17 8.62
N VAL A 31 -12.99 13.51 9.70
CA VAL A 31 -11.62 13.69 10.21
C VAL A 31 -10.59 13.18 9.18
N TRP A 32 -10.92 12.08 8.50
CA TRP A 32 -10.05 11.47 7.48
C TRP A 32 -10.80 11.12 6.19
N ASN A 33 -10.12 11.27 5.05
CA ASN A 33 -10.59 10.69 3.79
C ASN A 33 -10.07 9.25 3.68
N VAL A 34 -10.91 8.27 3.90
CA VAL A 34 -10.55 6.84 3.81
C VAL A 34 -11.23 6.18 2.60
N LEU A 35 -10.50 5.34 1.89
CA LEU A 35 -10.98 4.52 0.77
C LEU A 35 -10.62 3.06 1.01
N TYR A 36 -11.61 2.19 1.07
CA TYR A 36 -11.42 0.74 1.08
C TYR A 36 -11.56 0.19 -0.33
N THR A 37 -10.51 -0.47 -0.82
CA THR A 37 -10.45 -0.92 -2.22
C THR A 37 -10.95 -2.33 -2.43
N GLY A 38 -10.90 -3.19 -1.40
CA GLY A 38 -10.91 -4.64 -1.54
C GLY A 38 -9.53 -5.17 -1.93
N VAL A 39 -9.39 -6.49 -1.95
CA VAL A 39 -8.14 -7.21 -2.19
C VAL A 39 -7.78 -7.23 -3.67
N GLY A 40 -6.48 -7.08 -3.95
CA GLY A 40 -5.86 -7.31 -5.25
C GLY A 40 -5.75 -6.08 -6.15
N LYS A 41 -4.84 -6.17 -7.11
CA LYS A 41 -4.46 -5.06 -7.99
C LYS A 41 -5.62 -4.49 -8.81
N VAL A 42 -6.56 -5.33 -9.27
CA VAL A 42 -7.69 -4.89 -10.08
C VAL A 42 -8.64 -4.02 -9.26
N ASN A 43 -8.99 -4.45 -8.05
CA ASN A 43 -9.84 -3.69 -7.14
C ASN A 43 -9.18 -2.38 -6.71
N ALA A 44 -7.91 -2.43 -6.35
CA ALA A 44 -7.12 -1.26 -5.97
C ALA A 44 -7.09 -0.21 -7.09
N THR A 45 -6.79 -0.64 -8.33
CA THR A 45 -6.78 0.24 -9.50
C THR A 45 -8.15 0.86 -9.75
N TYR A 46 -9.21 0.02 -9.79
CA TYR A 46 -10.57 0.48 -10.08
C TYR A 46 -11.03 1.52 -9.05
N LYS A 47 -10.96 1.17 -7.77
CA LYS A 47 -11.49 2.02 -6.71
C LYS A 47 -10.74 3.34 -6.56
N LEU A 48 -9.41 3.32 -6.64
CA LEU A 48 -8.63 4.56 -6.57
C LEU A 48 -8.89 5.44 -7.80
N THR A 49 -8.97 4.86 -9.00
CA THR A 49 -9.28 5.62 -10.22
C THR A 49 -10.68 6.24 -10.15
N GLU A 50 -11.70 5.47 -9.73
CA GLU A 50 -13.06 5.97 -9.50
C GLU A 50 -13.05 7.18 -8.55
N ARG A 51 -12.35 7.06 -7.41
CA ARG A 51 -12.24 8.12 -6.40
C ARG A 51 -11.53 9.38 -6.92
N LEU A 52 -10.47 9.22 -7.71
CA LEU A 52 -9.69 10.36 -8.24
C LEU A 52 -10.36 11.06 -9.42
N THR A 53 -11.31 10.41 -10.08
CA THR A 53 -12.07 10.97 -11.22
C THR A 53 -13.45 11.50 -10.84
N ASP A 54 -13.89 11.27 -9.62
CA ASP A 54 -15.17 11.81 -9.12
C ASP A 54 -15.03 13.31 -8.81
N TYR A 55 -15.75 14.14 -9.56
CA TYR A 55 -15.75 15.60 -9.44
C TYR A 55 -16.34 16.15 -8.13
N ASN A 56 -17.03 15.31 -7.37
CA ASN A 56 -17.58 15.70 -6.07
C ASN A 56 -16.51 15.76 -4.97
N TRP A 57 -15.32 15.26 -5.24
CA TRP A 57 -14.24 15.17 -4.25
C TRP A 57 -13.04 16.02 -4.66
N ALA A 58 -12.44 16.70 -3.68
CA ALA A 58 -11.17 17.37 -3.90
C ALA A 58 -10.07 16.36 -4.21
N ARG A 59 -9.16 16.74 -5.11
CA ARG A 59 -7.99 15.92 -5.44
C ARG A 59 -7.02 15.92 -4.25
N PRO A 60 -6.58 14.76 -3.75
CA PRO A 60 -5.64 14.69 -2.65
C PRO A 60 -4.26 15.21 -3.08
N LYS A 61 -3.53 15.81 -2.14
CA LYS A 61 -2.12 16.19 -2.33
C LYS A 61 -1.15 15.04 -1.98
N LEU A 62 -1.64 14.05 -1.23
CA LEU A 62 -0.90 12.84 -0.86
C LEU A 62 -1.88 11.68 -0.74
N VAL A 63 -1.50 10.53 -1.27
CA VAL A 63 -2.15 9.25 -1.02
C VAL A 63 -1.27 8.43 -0.09
N ILE A 64 -1.81 8.03 1.04
CA ILE A 64 -1.18 7.13 2.01
C ILE A 64 -1.89 5.78 1.94
N ASN A 65 -1.17 4.73 1.58
CA ASN A 65 -1.69 3.37 1.71
C ASN A 65 -1.32 2.80 3.08
N TYR A 66 -2.27 2.22 3.77
CA TYR A 66 -2.07 1.38 4.94
C TYR A 66 -2.63 -0.02 4.68
N GLY A 67 -1.98 -1.03 5.20
CA GLY A 67 -2.45 -2.42 5.16
C GLY A 67 -1.43 -3.36 5.78
N THR A 68 -1.81 -4.64 5.85
CA THR A 68 -0.94 -5.72 6.31
C THR A 68 -0.04 -6.23 5.19
N ALA A 69 1.04 -6.89 5.55
CA ALA A 69 1.96 -7.50 4.59
C ALA A 69 2.80 -8.60 5.24
N GLY A 70 3.27 -9.54 4.41
CA GLY A 70 4.26 -10.51 4.80
C GLY A 70 5.69 -10.02 4.54
N SER A 71 6.65 -10.53 5.30
CA SER A 71 8.07 -10.30 5.07
C SER A 71 8.89 -11.49 5.52
N ARG A 72 9.97 -11.81 4.77
CA ARG A 72 10.91 -12.86 5.19
C ARG A 72 11.87 -12.36 6.27
N ASP A 73 12.26 -11.09 6.20
CA ASP A 73 13.44 -10.57 6.92
C ASP A 73 13.06 -9.54 8.01
N LEU A 74 11.83 -8.99 7.98
CA LEU A 74 11.31 -8.08 8.98
C LEU A 74 10.55 -8.83 10.08
N LEU A 75 10.44 -8.20 11.25
CA LEU A 75 9.76 -8.83 12.39
C LEU A 75 8.24 -8.68 12.29
N ILE A 76 7.51 -9.73 12.65
CA ILE A 76 6.06 -9.64 12.87
C ILE A 76 5.81 -8.58 13.96
N GLY A 77 4.82 -7.72 13.75
CA GLY A 77 4.52 -6.61 14.62
C GLY A 77 5.26 -5.31 14.29
N GLU A 78 6.07 -5.28 13.21
CA GLU A 78 6.79 -4.09 12.81
C GLU A 78 5.98 -3.26 11.79
N LEU A 79 5.81 -1.97 12.05
CA LEU A 79 5.28 -1.01 11.07
C LEU A 79 6.44 -0.40 10.28
N VAL A 80 6.39 -0.55 8.94
CA VAL A 80 7.43 -0.06 8.03
C VAL A 80 6.85 0.80 6.93
N ASP A 81 7.67 1.71 6.37
CA ASP A 81 7.34 2.43 5.14
C ASP A 81 7.88 1.69 3.92
N CYS A 82 7.10 1.70 2.84
CA CYS A 82 7.51 1.26 1.53
C CYS A 82 7.50 2.47 0.60
N THR A 83 8.62 2.70 -0.07
CA THR A 83 8.80 3.80 -1.03
C THR A 83 9.19 3.31 -2.43
N LYS A 84 9.44 2.02 -2.59
CA LYS A 84 9.72 1.39 -3.89
C LYS A 84 8.74 0.26 -4.13
N PHE A 85 8.15 0.24 -5.32
CA PHE A 85 7.05 -0.69 -5.64
C PHE A 85 7.34 -1.44 -6.92
N ILE A 86 7.19 -2.79 -6.87
CA ILE A 86 7.44 -3.72 -7.98
C ILE A 86 6.20 -4.60 -8.18
N GLN A 87 5.79 -4.80 -9.43
CA GLN A 87 4.77 -5.80 -9.77
C GLN A 87 5.41 -7.19 -9.85
N ARG A 88 5.53 -7.90 -8.72
CA ARG A 88 6.32 -9.14 -8.61
C ARG A 88 5.81 -10.33 -9.43
N ASP A 89 4.52 -10.37 -9.71
CA ASP A 89 3.84 -11.47 -10.43
C ASP A 89 3.72 -11.24 -11.93
N MET A 90 4.12 -10.05 -12.44
CA MET A 90 4.19 -9.82 -13.88
C MET A 90 5.39 -10.59 -14.46
N ASN A 91 5.12 -11.51 -15.37
CA ASN A 91 6.13 -12.35 -15.97
C ASN A 91 5.94 -12.51 -17.48
N ALA A 92 6.76 -11.81 -18.24
CA ALA A 92 6.82 -11.88 -19.70
C ALA A 92 8.27 -12.15 -20.20
N ILE A 93 9.07 -12.85 -19.38
CA ILE A 93 10.50 -13.15 -19.67
C ILE A 93 10.66 -13.89 -20.99
N GLN A 94 9.74 -14.82 -21.32
CA GLN A 94 9.77 -15.56 -22.58
C GLN A 94 9.65 -14.68 -23.83
N PHE A 95 9.21 -13.43 -23.67
CA PHE A 95 9.12 -12.44 -24.74
C PHE A 95 10.24 -11.38 -24.68
N GLY A 96 11.26 -11.58 -23.84
CA GLY A 96 12.43 -10.72 -23.70
C GLY A 96 12.27 -9.54 -22.75
N PHE A 97 11.22 -9.50 -21.93
CA PHE A 97 11.03 -8.49 -20.90
C PHE A 97 11.64 -8.91 -19.57
N MET A 98 11.95 -7.96 -18.69
CA MET A 98 12.38 -8.25 -17.33
C MET A 98 11.19 -8.76 -16.50
N LYS A 99 11.45 -9.54 -15.46
CA LYS A 99 10.42 -9.89 -14.48
C LYS A 99 9.93 -8.61 -13.78
N GLY A 100 8.62 -8.50 -13.58
CA GLY A 100 7.97 -7.29 -13.07
C GLY A 100 7.68 -6.23 -14.12
N GLN A 101 8.27 -6.33 -15.31
CA GLN A 101 8.06 -5.38 -16.40
C GLN A 101 6.75 -5.67 -17.15
N THR A 102 5.88 -4.67 -17.22
CA THR A 102 4.71 -4.72 -18.13
C THR A 102 5.18 -4.50 -19.57
N PRO A 103 4.89 -5.45 -20.50
CA PRO A 103 5.30 -5.30 -21.89
C PRO A 103 4.76 -4.03 -22.55
N PHE A 104 5.60 -3.38 -23.35
CA PHE A 104 5.27 -2.20 -24.16
C PHE A 104 4.90 -0.93 -23.39
N GLU A 105 5.03 -0.92 -22.07
CA GLU A 105 4.95 0.30 -21.25
C GLU A 105 6.36 0.90 -21.10
N ASN A 106 6.69 1.89 -21.96
CA ASN A 106 8.02 2.52 -21.95
C ASN A 106 8.11 3.73 -21.02
N ASP A 107 6.98 4.28 -20.62
CA ASP A 107 6.81 5.46 -19.78
C ASP A 107 6.63 5.14 -18.28
N VAL A 108 6.48 3.85 -17.94
CA VAL A 108 6.39 3.39 -16.56
C VAL A 108 7.68 2.66 -16.18
N PRO A 109 8.43 3.12 -15.18
CA PRO A 109 9.64 2.44 -14.74
C PRO A 109 9.31 1.06 -14.12
N LEU A 110 10.25 0.13 -14.20
CA LEU A 110 10.13 -1.20 -13.57
C LEU A 110 9.88 -1.09 -12.06
N ILE A 111 10.51 -0.12 -11.42
CA ILE A 111 10.34 0.21 -10.00
C ILE A 111 9.73 1.61 -9.92
N LEU A 112 8.54 1.73 -9.34
CA LEU A 112 7.98 3.02 -8.99
C LEU A 112 8.66 3.49 -7.70
N ASP A 113 9.33 4.65 -7.75
CA ASP A 113 10.15 5.17 -6.66
C ASP A 113 9.53 6.45 -6.08
N SER A 114 9.19 6.39 -4.82
CA SER A 114 8.61 7.46 -4.01
C SER A 114 9.55 7.98 -2.90
N THR A 115 10.84 7.65 -2.94
CA THR A 115 11.81 8.08 -1.93
C THR A 115 11.97 9.60 -1.81
N HIS A 116 11.54 10.34 -2.86
CA HIS A 116 11.56 11.81 -2.89
C HIS A 116 10.43 12.49 -2.10
N ILE A 117 9.47 11.72 -1.57
CA ILE A 117 8.35 12.26 -0.80
C ILE A 117 8.85 12.71 0.56
N GLU A 118 8.61 14.00 0.90
CA GLU A 118 9.06 14.58 2.17
C GLU A 118 8.35 13.98 3.39
N PHE A 119 7.07 13.60 3.23
CA PHE A 119 6.30 12.97 4.31
C PHE A 119 6.65 11.49 4.43
N ASN A 120 7.55 11.17 5.33
CA ASN A 120 7.89 9.80 5.72
C ASN A 120 8.46 9.77 7.15
N PRO A 121 7.64 9.60 8.19
CA PRO A 121 8.12 9.60 9.57
C PRO A 121 8.94 8.35 9.97
N ILE A 122 8.89 7.27 9.18
CA ILE A 122 9.61 6.00 9.49
C ILE A 122 11.00 5.93 8.85
N GLN A 123 11.13 6.29 7.56
CA GLN A 123 12.40 6.39 6.80
C GLN A 123 13.21 5.08 6.68
N LYS A 124 12.56 3.92 6.54
CA LYS A 124 13.22 2.63 6.27
C LYS A 124 13.36 2.35 4.77
N HIS A 125 12.47 2.93 3.95
CA HIS A 125 12.49 2.86 2.48
C HIS A 125 12.44 1.45 1.90
N GLN A 126 11.58 0.57 2.45
CA GLN A 126 11.45 -0.81 2.02
C GLN A 126 10.95 -0.93 0.57
N VAL A 127 11.32 -2.04 -0.08
CA VAL A 127 10.84 -2.43 -1.39
C VAL A 127 9.61 -3.33 -1.25
N CYS A 128 8.46 -2.87 -1.73
CA CYS A 128 7.21 -3.64 -1.72
C CYS A 128 7.00 -4.36 -3.06
N GLY A 129 6.85 -5.67 -3.01
CA GLY A 129 6.49 -6.51 -4.15
C GLY A 129 5.03 -6.91 -4.12
N THR A 130 4.24 -6.34 -5.04
CA THR A 130 2.79 -6.58 -5.13
C THR A 130 2.44 -7.69 -6.11
N GLY A 131 1.52 -8.57 -5.73
CA GLY A 131 0.96 -9.60 -6.63
C GLY A 131 -0.39 -10.12 -6.16
N ASP A 132 -1.20 -10.71 -7.07
CA ASP A 132 -2.55 -11.20 -6.78
C ASP A 132 -2.55 -12.63 -6.20
N ASN A 133 -1.50 -12.99 -5.47
CA ASN A 133 -1.43 -14.23 -4.69
C ASN A 133 -0.81 -13.96 -3.33
N PHE A 134 -1.32 -14.65 -2.32
CA PHE A 134 -0.71 -14.68 -1.00
C PHE A 134 0.67 -15.36 -1.06
N VAL A 135 1.67 -14.82 -0.35
CA VAL A 135 3.03 -15.40 -0.36
C VAL A 135 3.21 -16.27 0.86
N ASP A 136 3.20 -17.57 0.66
CA ASP A 136 3.45 -18.61 1.67
C ASP A 136 4.82 -19.31 1.50
N ASN A 137 5.57 -18.93 0.47
CA ASN A 137 6.90 -19.44 0.17
C ASN A 137 7.69 -18.43 -0.65
N VAL A 138 8.66 -17.77 -0.04
CA VAL A 138 9.54 -16.81 -0.72
C VAL A 138 10.60 -17.53 -1.53
N LYS A 139 10.65 -17.27 -2.82
CA LYS A 139 11.65 -17.83 -3.74
C LYS A 139 12.83 -16.86 -3.92
N ASP A 140 13.97 -17.37 -4.34
CA ASP A 140 15.20 -16.60 -4.61
C ASP A 140 14.97 -15.44 -5.61
N GLU A 141 14.04 -15.60 -6.54
CA GLU A 141 13.65 -14.56 -7.51
C GLU A 141 13.01 -13.32 -6.87
N HIS A 142 12.68 -13.38 -5.58
CA HIS A 142 12.14 -12.28 -4.79
C HIS A 142 13.19 -11.66 -3.83
N SER A 143 14.46 -11.96 -4.02
CA SER A 143 15.54 -11.54 -3.10
C SER A 143 15.71 -10.03 -2.95
N ASN A 144 15.18 -9.23 -3.89
CA ASN A 144 15.19 -7.78 -3.85
C ASN A 144 13.88 -7.16 -3.32
N ILE A 145 12.99 -7.95 -2.71
CA ILE A 145 11.71 -7.53 -2.15
C ILE A 145 11.77 -7.74 -0.65
N ASP A 146 11.49 -6.68 0.10
CA ASP A 146 11.47 -6.70 1.56
C ASP A 146 10.08 -7.04 2.11
N VAL A 147 9.03 -6.59 1.42
CA VAL A 147 7.63 -6.65 1.85
C VAL A 147 6.74 -7.19 0.73
N PHE A 148 5.83 -8.10 1.05
CA PHE A 148 4.89 -8.72 0.10
C PHE A 148 3.45 -8.31 0.40
N ASP A 149 2.79 -7.71 -0.57
CA ASP A 149 1.39 -7.30 -0.48
C ASP A 149 0.60 -7.64 -1.76
N MET A 150 -0.65 -7.15 -1.83
CA MET A 150 -1.53 -7.41 -2.96
C MET A 150 -2.04 -6.13 -3.67
N GLU A 151 -1.73 -4.91 -3.21
CA GLU A 151 -2.32 -3.67 -3.74
C GLU A 151 -1.32 -2.54 -4.05
N ALA A 152 -0.26 -2.38 -3.27
CA ALA A 152 0.55 -1.16 -3.24
C ALA A 152 1.12 -0.73 -4.59
N TYR A 153 1.61 -1.66 -5.43
CA TYR A 153 2.07 -1.31 -6.78
C TYR A 153 0.95 -0.73 -7.64
N ALA A 154 -0.25 -1.31 -7.57
CA ALA A 154 -1.38 -0.83 -8.35
C ALA A 154 -1.78 0.59 -7.94
N LEU A 155 -1.82 0.86 -6.64
CA LEU A 155 -2.08 2.20 -6.10
C LEU A 155 -0.98 3.19 -6.49
N ALA A 156 0.30 2.80 -6.35
CA ALA A 156 1.44 3.61 -6.76
C ALA A 156 1.40 3.95 -8.26
N LYS A 157 1.02 2.97 -9.11
CA LYS A 157 0.89 3.17 -10.56
C LYS A 157 -0.23 4.13 -10.92
N VAL A 158 -1.39 4.03 -10.28
CA VAL A 158 -2.48 5.00 -10.45
C VAL A 158 -2.00 6.40 -10.04
N CYS A 159 -1.38 6.54 -8.86
CA CYS A 159 -0.86 7.82 -8.39
C CYS A 159 0.21 8.40 -9.32
N HIS A 160 1.08 7.56 -9.88
CA HIS A 160 2.08 7.97 -10.88
C HIS A 160 1.41 8.61 -12.12
N TYR A 161 0.38 7.97 -12.70
CA TYR A 161 -0.35 8.52 -13.85
C TYR A 161 -1.11 9.81 -13.53
N TYR A 162 -1.61 9.94 -12.31
CA TYR A 162 -2.30 11.15 -11.86
C TYR A 162 -1.36 12.22 -11.29
N HIS A 163 -0.04 11.97 -11.24
CA HIS A 163 0.96 12.86 -10.64
C HIS A 163 0.60 13.27 -9.20
N ILE A 164 0.22 12.28 -8.39
CA ILE A 164 -0.10 12.45 -6.97
C ILE A 164 0.99 11.74 -6.16
N PRO A 165 1.62 12.40 -5.18
CA PRO A 165 2.54 11.76 -4.24
C PRO A 165 1.90 10.53 -3.57
N PHE A 166 2.65 9.43 -3.45
CA PHE A 166 2.19 8.15 -2.89
C PHE A 166 3.23 7.55 -1.97
N ILE A 167 2.81 7.12 -0.78
CA ILE A 167 3.63 6.33 0.16
C ILE A 167 2.78 5.21 0.75
N SER A 168 3.39 4.08 1.07
CA SER A 168 2.71 2.96 1.71
C SER A 168 3.35 2.64 3.06
N PHE A 169 2.52 2.42 4.07
CA PHE A 169 2.91 1.90 5.38
C PHE A 169 2.32 0.51 5.54
N LYS A 170 3.18 -0.44 5.91
CA LYS A 170 2.80 -1.85 6.04
C LYS A 170 3.11 -2.37 7.44
N TYR A 171 2.11 -2.98 8.06
CA TYR A 171 2.28 -3.73 9.29
C TYR A 171 2.59 -5.19 8.96
N ILE A 172 3.71 -5.69 9.47
CA ILE A 172 4.17 -7.04 9.17
C ILE A 172 3.40 -8.04 10.01
N THR A 173 2.58 -8.86 9.36
CA THR A 173 1.71 -9.84 10.02
C THR A 173 2.26 -11.26 10.01
N ASP A 174 3.16 -11.57 9.07
CA ASP A 174 3.62 -12.92 8.81
C ASP A 174 5.01 -12.97 8.17
N ASN A 175 5.64 -14.14 8.20
CA ASN A 175 6.98 -14.37 7.70
C ASN A 175 7.03 -14.88 6.24
N SER A 176 5.94 -14.78 5.47
CA SER A 176 5.82 -15.26 4.09
C SER A 176 6.24 -16.74 3.93
N ASN A 177 5.78 -17.57 4.85
CA ASN A 177 6.05 -18.99 4.91
C ASN A 177 4.76 -19.82 5.04
N GLU A 178 4.85 -21.13 5.27
CA GLU A 178 3.70 -22.04 5.35
C GLU A 178 2.71 -21.70 6.47
N THR A 179 3.11 -20.97 7.53
CA THR A 179 2.22 -20.55 8.64
C THR A 179 1.53 -19.23 8.37
N SER A 180 1.96 -18.47 7.35
CA SER A 180 1.51 -17.10 7.09
C SER A 180 0.00 -16.89 7.01
N PRO A 181 -0.84 -17.80 6.46
CA PRO A 181 -2.29 -17.60 6.48
C PRO A 181 -2.86 -17.48 7.89
N LYS A 182 -2.36 -18.30 8.82
CA LYS A 182 -2.77 -18.27 10.23
C LYS A 182 -2.20 -17.05 10.95
N ASP A 183 -0.92 -16.77 10.73
CA ASP A 183 -0.25 -15.63 11.36
C ASP A 183 -0.93 -14.30 10.94
N TRP A 184 -1.34 -14.18 9.66
CA TRP A 184 -2.10 -13.05 9.17
C TRP A 184 -3.45 -12.90 9.90
N GLU A 185 -4.23 -13.98 10.03
CA GLU A 185 -5.52 -13.95 10.73
C GLU A 185 -5.39 -13.51 12.19
N GLU A 186 -4.29 -13.92 12.86
CA GLU A 186 -4.04 -13.60 14.26
C GLU A 186 -3.58 -12.14 14.47
N ASN A 187 -2.85 -11.54 13.51
CA ASN A 187 -2.18 -10.25 13.68
C ASN A 187 -2.79 -9.09 12.85
N LEU A 188 -3.76 -9.36 11.98
CA LEU A 188 -4.22 -8.40 10.97
C LEU A 188 -4.75 -7.06 11.52
N ALA A 189 -5.24 -7.03 12.74
CA ALA A 189 -5.85 -5.85 13.35
C ALA A 189 -4.92 -5.10 14.32
N ASP A 190 -3.72 -5.60 14.59
CA ASP A 190 -2.88 -5.03 15.64
C ASP A 190 -2.16 -3.74 15.22
N GLY A 191 -1.91 -3.58 13.91
CA GLY A 191 -1.07 -2.50 13.38
C GLY A 191 -1.75 -1.13 13.28
N ILE A 192 -3.08 -1.05 13.33
CA ILE A 192 -3.80 0.20 13.08
C ILE A 192 -3.54 1.27 14.15
N VAL A 193 -3.41 0.86 15.42
CA VAL A 193 -3.13 1.78 16.52
C VAL A 193 -1.75 2.42 16.31
N GLU A 194 -0.74 1.61 15.96
CA GLU A 194 0.61 2.10 15.70
C GLU A 194 0.64 3.03 14.47
N PHE A 195 -0.12 2.73 13.43
CA PHE A 195 -0.25 3.59 12.26
C PHE A 195 -0.87 4.94 12.63
N LYS A 196 -1.93 4.98 13.44
CA LYS A 196 -2.51 6.24 13.94
C LYS A 196 -1.48 7.05 14.71
N ASP A 197 -0.82 6.42 15.68
CA ASP A 197 0.10 7.10 16.58
C ASP A 197 1.34 7.63 15.88
N LYS A 198 1.93 6.87 14.95
CA LYS A 198 3.19 7.23 14.29
C LYS A 198 3.01 8.00 12.98
N ILE A 199 1.91 7.77 12.27
CA ILE A 199 1.72 8.33 10.92
C ILE A 199 0.65 9.41 10.91
N LEU A 200 -0.57 9.10 11.35
CA LEU A 200 -1.67 10.06 11.27
C LEU A 200 -1.47 11.26 12.19
N SER A 201 -0.89 11.07 13.37
CA SER A 201 -0.53 12.18 14.27
C SER A 201 0.44 13.20 13.66
N GLU A 202 1.27 12.77 12.69
CA GLU A 202 2.19 13.66 11.96
C GLU A 202 1.51 14.38 10.78
N VAL A 203 0.40 13.83 10.25
CA VAL A 203 -0.43 14.51 9.23
C VAL A 203 -1.21 15.68 9.84
N GLU A 204 -1.66 15.55 11.08
CA GLU A 204 -2.44 16.58 11.79
C GLU A 204 -1.63 17.81 12.22
N ARG A 205 -0.30 17.69 12.26
CA ARG A 205 0.62 18.78 12.62
C ARG A 205 0.97 19.65 11.41
#